data_d4503f70defa825e4ab638d112863fb0
#
_entry.id   d4503f70defa825e4ab638d112863fb0
#
_cell.length_a   1.000
_cell.length_b   1.000
_cell.length_c   1.000
_cell.angle_alpha   90.00
_cell.angle_beta   90.00
_cell.angle_gamma   90.00
#
_symmetry.space_group_name_H-M   'P 1'
#
loop_
_entity.id
_entity.type
_entity.pdbx_description
1 polymer ?
#
loop_
_entity_poly.entity_id
_entity_poly.type
_entity_poly.pdbx_seq_one_letter_code
_entity_poly.pdbx_strand_id
1 'polypeptide(L)'
;GGSVETVEKYVNVNRYFYDEVFFVVPDQAMSAGTVFCMSGDKIYMDYSSSLGPIDPQIYNGERYVPALGYLDKIKEMVDKSNKGEPLNAVELFLLQKQDIAFLRLCEQQSSLTVDLIEKWLVEYKFKNWSTHTKTKVEVTLAEKSEQAKQIAKQLGDNTKWLSHGRCIDINKLND
;
A
#
# COMPACT_ATOMS: atom_id res chain seq x y z
N GLY A 1 -6.80 6.19 13.16
CA GLY A 1 -5.69 5.77 12.32
C GLY A 1 -4.67 5.01 13.14
N GLY A 2 -3.96 4.11 12.49
CA GLY A 2 -2.87 3.35 13.08
C GLY A 2 -1.58 3.55 12.28
N SER A 3 -0.43 3.15 12.84
CA SER A 3 0.82 3.13 12.11
C SER A 3 1.14 1.72 11.59
N VAL A 4 1.84 1.64 10.48
CA VAL A 4 2.27 0.39 9.87
C VAL A 4 3.26 -0.35 10.76
N GLU A 5 4.11 0.38 11.48
CA GLU A 5 5.06 -0.17 12.45
C GLU A 5 4.35 -0.83 13.65
N THR A 6 3.20 -0.27 14.05
CA THR A 6 2.37 -0.89 15.09
C THR A 6 1.71 -2.17 14.56
N VAL A 7 1.25 -2.16 13.32
CA VAL A 7 0.72 -3.36 12.65
C VAL A 7 1.78 -4.45 12.58
N GLU A 8 3.02 -4.12 12.20
CA GLU A 8 4.12 -5.09 12.15
C GLU A 8 4.32 -5.78 13.51
N LYS A 9 4.29 -5.02 14.61
CA LYS A 9 4.39 -5.61 15.96
C LYS A 9 3.24 -6.59 16.24
N TYR A 10 2.00 -6.23 15.88
CA TYR A 10 0.86 -7.13 16.06
C TYR A 10 0.95 -8.38 15.19
N VAL A 11 1.41 -8.24 13.94
CA VAL A 11 1.63 -9.39 13.06
C VAL A 11 2.66 -10.32 13.67
N ASN A 12 3.80 -9.79 14.11
CA ASN A 12 4.87 -10.59 14.72
C ASN A 12 4.38 -11.33 15.98
N VAL A 13 3.58 -10.67 16.84
CA VAL A 13 3.00 -11.32 18.03
C VAL A 13 2.01 -12.42 17.62
N ASN A 14 1.09 -12.15 16.71
CA ASN A 14 0.10 -13.13 16.28
C ASN A 14 0.78 -14.35 15.64
N ARG A 15 1.77 -14.13 14.78
CA ARG A 15 2.51 -15.20 14.08
C ARG A 15 3.46 -15.98 14.98
N TYR A 16 3.85 -15.42 16.14
CA TYR A 16 4.59 -16.16 17.15
C TYR A 16 3.71 -17.23 17.84
N PHE A 17 2.41 -16.93 18.03
CA PHE A 17 1.52 -17.81 18.76
C PHE A 17 0.61 -18.67 17.86
N TYR A 18 0.39 -18.28 16.60
CA TYR A 18 -0.59 -18.90 15.72
C TYR A 18 -0.03 -19.17 14.32
N ASP A 19 -0.21 -20.41 13.84
CA ASP A 19 0.17 -20.83 12.50
C ASP A 19 -0.77 -20.28 11.42
N GLU A 20 -2.04 -20.05 11.76
CA GLU A 20 -3.06 -19.51 10.88
C GLU A 20 -3.77 -18.31 11.54
N VAL A 21 -3.92 -17.23 10.79
CA VAL A 21 -4.58 -16.00 11.22
C VAL A 21 -5.61 -15.59 10.18
N PHE A 22 -6.87 -15.49 10.61
CA PHE A 22 -7.99 -15.08 9.76
C PHE A 22 -8.54 -13.74 10.22
N PHE A 23 -8.82 -12.87 9.26
CA PHE A 23 -9.45 -11.58 9.53
C PHE A 23 -10.92 -11.62 9.13
N VAL A 24 -11.78 -11.20 10.04
CA VAL A 24 -13.19 -10.94 9.76
C VAL A 24 -13.39 -9.43 9.78
N VAL A 25 -13.88 -8.88 8.69
CA VAL A 25 -14.14 -7.44 8.53
C VAL A 25 -15.65 -7.24 8.49
N PRO A 26 -16.31 -7.00 9.64
CA PRO A 26 -17.78 -6.90 9.69
C PRO A 26 -18.32 -5.57 9.13
N ASP A 27 -17.49 -4.51 9.12
CA ASP A 27 -17.82 -3.19 8.63
C ASP A 27 -16.66 -2.65 7.78
N GLN A 28 -15.61 -2.11 8.39
CA GLN A 28 -14.49 -1.53 7.62
C GLN A 28 -13.15 -1.74 8.30
N ALA A 29 -12.13 -1.98 7.47
CA ALA A 29 -10.72 -2.01 7.86
C ALA A 29 -9.94 -1.04 6.97
N MET A 30 -9.73 0.21 7.46
CA MET A 30 -9.13 1.29 6.68
C MET A 30 -7.63 1.43 6.93
N SER A 31 -6.87 1.85 5.90
CA SER A 31 -5.46 2.23 6.03
C SER A 31 -4.62 1.11 6.71
N ALA A 32 -4.03 1.36 7.86
CA ALA A 32 -3.30 0.36 8.66
C ALA A 32 -4.12 -0.89 8.99
N GLY A 33 -5.46 -0.78 9.08
CA GLY A 33 -6.36 -1.92 9.21
C GLY A 33 -6.36 -2.82 7.97
N THR A 34 -6.36 -2.22 6.77
CA THR A 34 -6.18 -2.95 5.51
C THR A 34 -4.82 -3.66 5.49
N VAL A 35 -3.74 -2.95 5.83
CA VAL A 35 -2.38 -3.51 5.91
C VAL A 35 -2.35 -4.71 6.85
N PHE A 36 -3.03 -4.62 8.01
CA PHE A 36 -3.14 -5.72 8.97
C PHE A 36 -3.89 -6.92 8.37
N CYS A 37 -4.99 -6.71 7.66
CA CYS A 37 -5.73 -7.77 6.98
C CYS A 37 -4.87 -8.51 5.93
N MET A 38 -3.93 -7.81 5.27
CA MET A 38 -3.03 -8.43 4.28
C MET A 38 -2.06 -9.43 4.90
N SER A 39 -1.78 -9.36 6.21
CA SER A 39 -0.95 -10.32 6.94
C SER A 39 -1.66 -11.63 7.28
N GLY A 40 -2.96 -11.75 7.03
CA GLY A 40 -3.74 -12.95 7.31
C GLY A 40 -3.68 -13.99 6.19
N ASP A 41 -3.92 -15.25 6.55
CA ASP A 41 -4.10 -16.32 5.58
C ASP A 41 -5.39 -16.13 4.76
N LYS A 42 -6.45 -15.63 5.41
CA LYS A 42 -7.74 -15.31 4.78
C LYS A 42 -8.34 -14.04 5.33
N ILE A 43 -9.11 -13.37 4.48
CA ILE A 43 -9.95 -12.23 4.86
C ILE A 43 -11.39 -12.60 4.53
N TYR A 44 -12.26 -12.49 5.52
CA TYR A 44 -13.70 -12.70 5.38
C TYR A 44 -14.40 -11.35 5.34
N MET A 45 -15.11 -11.10 4.28
CA MET A 45 -15.88 -9.88 4.02
C MET A 45 -17.25 -10.25 3.49
N ASP A 46 -18.24 -9.42 3.79
CA ASP A 46 -19.55 -9.46 3.15
C ASP A 46 -19.80 -8.23 2.27
N TYR A 47 -20.98 -8.07 1.75
CA TYR A 47 -21.34 -6.94 0.86
C TYR A 47 -21.35 -5.57 1.55
N SER A 48 -21.44 -5.54 2.88
CA SER A 48 -21.36 -4.30 3.67
C SER A 48 -19.93 -3.95 4.07
N SER A 49 -19.03 -4.92 3.98
CA SER A 49 -17.64 -4.78 4.39
C SER A 49 -16.81 -3.97 3.38
N SER A 50 -15.83 -3.25 3.88
CA SER A 50 -14.86 -2.55 3.02
C SER A 50 -13.46 -2.53 3.61
N LEU A 51 -12.49 -2.58 2.74
CA LEU A 51 -11.11 -2.18 3.00
C LEU A 51 -10.94 -0.71 2.61
N GLY A 52 -9.80 -0.12 2.95
CA GLY A 52 -9.44 1.23 2.50
C GLY A 52 -8.08 1.27 1.82
N PRO A 53 -7.79 2.35 1.09
CA PRO A 53 -6.47 2.59 0.54
C PRO A 53 -5.39 2.58 1.62
N ILE A 54 -4.19 2.15 1.22
CA ILE A 54 -3.04 2.04 2.12
C ILE A 54 -1.99 3.13 1.87
N ASP A 55 -2.34 4.15 1.08
CA ASP A 55 -1.46 5.28 0.82
C ASP A 55 -1.02 5.94 2.13
N PRO A 56 0.30 6.01 2.42
CA PRO A 56 0.79 6.53 3.68
C PRO A 56 0.40 7.98 3.89
N GLN A 57 -0.15 8.28 5.06
CA GLN A 57 -0.51 9.63 5.48
C GLN A 57 0.57 10.17 6.39
N ILE A 58 1.18 11.29 6.04
CA ILE A 58 2.27 11.94 6.78
C ILE A 58 1.80 13.28 7.33
N TYR A 59 2.19 13.57 8.58
CA TYR A 59 1.93 14.86 9.20
C TYR A 59 2.94 15.89 8.70
N ASN A 60 2.46 16.94 8.03
CA ASN A 60 3.29 17.99 7.43
C ASN A 60 3.53 19.22 8.34
N GLY A 61 3.19 19.10 9.62
CA GLY A 61 3.26 20.18 10.59
C GLY A 61 1.89 20.83 10.88
N GLU A 62 0.91 20.69 9.97
CA GLU A 62 -0.44 21.25 10.11
C GLU A 62 -1.52 20.17 10.07
N ARG A 63 -1.39 19.20 9.16
CA ARG A 63 -2.36 18.12 8.93
C ARG A 63 -1.72 16.87 8.36
N TYR A 64 -2.46 15.77 8.38
CA TYR A 64 -2.08 14.55 7.64
C TYR A 64 -2.37 14.73 6.15
N VAL A 65 -1.40 14.35 5.33
CA VAL A 65 -1.45 14.48 3.86
C VAL A 65 -0.90 13.21 3.21
N PRO A 66 -1.39 12.82 2.02
CA PRO A 66 -0.87 11.68 1.29
C PRO A 66 0.61 11.87 0.92
N ALA A 67 1.48 10.96 1.37
CA ALA A 67 2.92 11.00 1.06
C ALA A 67 3.17 10.95 -0.46
N LEU A 68 2.42 10.09 -1.16
CA LEU A 68 2.55 9.93 -2.61
C LEU A 68 2.24 11.20 -3.38
N GLY A 69 1.32 12.06 -2.91
CA GLY A 69 1.00 13.33 -3.57
C GLY A 69 2.22 14.27 -3.69
N TYR A 70 3.10 14.28 -2.69
CA TYR A 70 4.36 15.01 -2.77
C TYR A 70 5.33 14.36 -3.76
N LEU A 71 5.51 13.06 -3.69
CA LEU A 71 6.44 12.32 -4.54
C LEU A 71 6.04 12.38 -6.01
N ASP A 72 4.75 12.21 -6.32
CA ASP A 72 4.22 12.27 -7.68
C ASP A 72 4.42 13.67 -8.27
N LYS A 73 4.15 14.72 -7.48
CA LYS A 73 4.33 16.10 -7.97
C LYS A 73 5.78 16.44 -8.25
N ILE A 74 6.70 16.00 -7.41
CA ILE A 74 8.14 16.16 -7.65
C ILE A 74 8.56 15.37 -8.90
N LYS A 75 8.09 14.12 -9.03
CA LYS A 75 8.37 13.28 -10.18
C LYS A 75 7.89 13.92 -11.50
N GLU A 76 6.67 14.46 -11.54
CA GLU A 76 6.17 15.19 -12.71
C GLU A 76 7.13 16.29 -13.16
N MET A 77 7.66 17.09 -12.21
CA MET A 77 8.60 18.17 -12.52
C MET A 77 9.96 17.65 -13.01
N VAL A 78 10.45 16.56 -12.39
CA VAL A 78 11.69 15.90 -12.82
C VAL A 78 11.53 15.31 -14.22
N ASP A 79 10.43 14.59 -14.49
CA ASP A 79 10.16 13.99 -15.80
C ASP A 79 10.02 15.05 -16.89
N LYS A 80 9.39 16.18 -16.58
CA LYS A 80 9.31 17.34 -17.47
C LYS A 80 10.69 17.88 -17.80
N SER A 81 11.54 18.08 -16.80
CA SER A 81 12.92 18.54 -16.98
C SER A 81 13.76 17.56 -17.81
N ASN A 82 13.62 16.26 -17.57
CA ASN A 82 14.33 15.21 -18.31
C ASN A 82 13.94 15.16 -19.79
N LYS A 83 12.73 15.60 -20.14
CA LYS A 83 12.28 15.74 -21.54
C LYS A 83 12.81 17.03 -22.22
N GLY A 84 13.61 17.83 -21.51
CA GLY A 84 14.12 19.11 -22.00
C GLY A 84 13.08 20.24 -21.95
N GLU A 85 11.95 20.04 -21.30
CA GLU A 85 10.93 21.07 -21.09
C GLU A 85 11.32 21.95 -19.89
N PRO A 86 11.38 23.29 -20.03
CA PRO A 86 11.76 24.16 -18.93
C PRO A 86 10.68 24.19 -17.85
N LEU A 87 11.10 24.19 -16.59
CA LEU A 87 10.21 24.45 -15.47
C LEU A 87 9.85 25.94 -15.45
N ASN A 88 8.58 26.24 -15.22
CA ASN A 88 8.14 27.61 -15.07
C ASN A 88 8.48 28.16 -13.66
N ALA A 89 8.32 29.46 -13.48
CA ALA A 89 8.68 30.15 -12.23
C ALA A 89 7.92 29.62 -11.00
N VAL A 90 6.68 29.17 -11.19
CA VAL A 90 5.86 28.60 -10.09
C VAL A 90 6.40 27.22 -9.71
N GLU A 91 6.72 26.37 -10.68
CA GLU A 91 7.29 25.05 -10.44
C GLU A 91 8.65 25.15 -9.72
N LEU A 92 9.52 26.07 -10.15
CA LEU A 92 10.80 26.34 -9.50
C LEU A 92 10.61 26.83 -8.05
N PHE A 93 9.67 27.72 -7.81
CA PHE A 93 9.36 28.20 -6.47
C PHE A 93 8.84 27.06 -5.58
N LEU A 94 7.96 26.20 -6.10
CA LEU A 94 7.44 25.04 -5.36
C LEU A 94 8.57 24.08 -5.01
N LEU A 95 9.50 23.79 -5.93
CA LEU A 95 10.66 22.92 -5.66
C LEU A 95 11.56 23.50 -4.57
N GLN A 96 11.86 24.79 -4.61
CA GLN A 96 12.70 25.46 -3.61
C GLN A 96 12.10 25.44 -2.20
N LYS A 97 10.78 25.31 -2.10
CA LYS A 97 10.07 25.22 -0.82
C LYS A 97 10.00 23.80 -0.24
N GLN A 98 10.46 22.78 -0.99
CA GLN A 98 10.39 21.40 -0.48
C GLN A 98 11.50 21.14 0.55
N ASP A 99 11.14 20.47 1.60
CA ASP A 99 12.09 19.87 2.54
C ASP A 99 12.50 18.48 2.04
N ILE A 100 13.77 18.32 1.68
CA ILE A 100 14.33 17.06 1.18
C ILE A 100 14.20 15.95 2.23
N ALA A 101 14.36 16.25 3.52
CA ALA A 101 14.20 15.26 4.58
C ALA A 101 12.75 14.78 4.69
N PHE A 102 11.79 15.67 4.51
CA PHE A 102 10.37 15.32 4.46
C PHE A 102 10.04 14.45 3.23
N LEU A 103 10.57 14.77 2.06
CA LEU A 103 10.41 13.94 0.85
C LEU A 103 11.00 12.55 1.07
N ARG A 104 12.17 12.46 1.69
CA ARG A 104 12.77 11.16 2.03
C ARG A 104 11.92 10.35 3.01
N LEU A 105 11.30 11.00 3.98
CA LEU A 105 10.34 10.35 4.89
C LEU A 105 9.13 9.81 4.13
N CYS A 106 8.60 10.56 3.14
CA CYS A 106 7.53 10.09 2.26
C CYS A 106 7.91 8.80 1.52
N GLU A 107 9.10 8.76 0.93
CA GLU A 107 9.63 7.57 0.25
C GLU A 107 9.75 6.37 1.21
N GLN A 108 10.32 6.58 2.38
CA GLN A 108 10.54 5.51 3.37
C GLN A 108 9.22 4.90 3.85
N GLN A 109 8.22 5.72 4.16
CA GLN A 109 6.91 5.24 4.59
C GLN A 109 6.18 4.48 3.49
N SER A 110 6.28 4.94 2.24
CA SER A 110 5.72 4.25 1.08
C SER A 110 6.40 2.89 0.87
N SER A 111 7.73 2.85 0.88
CA SER A 111 8.51 1.62 0.71
C SER A 111 8.22 0.61 1.81
N LEU A 112 8.22 1.03 3.09
CA LEU A 112 7.93 0.17 4.23
C LEU A 112 6.57 -0.53 4.09
N THR A 113 5.54 0.22 3.70
CA THR A 113 4.20 -0.34 3.54
C THR A 113 4.16 -1.41 2.44
N VAL A 114 4.80 -1.14 1.29
CA VAL A 114 4.87 -2.09 0.17
C VAL A 114 5.66 -3.33 0.56
N ASP A 115 6.83 -3.16 1.18
CA ASP A 115 7.72 -4.27 1.56
C ASP A 115 7.04 -5.21 2.57
N LEU A 116 6.34 -4.66 3.57
CA LEU A 116 5.63 -5.46 4.56
C LEU A 116 4.47 -6.25 3.93
N ILE A 117 3.68 -5.62 3.05
CA ILE A 117 2.58 -6.31 2.37
C ILE A 117 3.13 -7.39 1.44
N GLU A 118 4.17 -7.11 0.66
CA GLU A 118 4.82 -8.12 -0.19
C GLU A 118 5.24 -9.33 0.64
N LYS A 119 5.99 -9.09 1.72
CA LYS A 119 6.44 -10.15 2.63
C LYS A 119 5.27 -11.00 3.13
N TRP A 120 4.24 -10.37 3.68
CA TRP A 120 3.14 -11.11 4.31
C TRP A 120 2.23 -11.82 3.32
N LEU A 121 1.97 -11.23 2.15
CA LEU A 121 1.22 -11.91 1.10
C LEU A 121 1.94 -13.15 0.62
N VAL A 122 3.25 -13.07 0.38
CA VAL A 122 4.05 -14.21 -0.07
C VAL A 122 4.14 -15.28 1.01
N GLU A 123 4.44 -14.87 2.25
CA GLU A 123 4.70 -15.79 3.37
C GLU A 123 3.42 -16.48 3.87
N TYR A 124 2.29 -15.77 3.88
CA TYR A 124 1.05 -16.29 4.47
C TYR A 124 -0.05 -16.55 3.45
N LYS A 125 -0.54 -15.53 2.77
CA LYS A 125 -1.70 -15.66 1.89
C LYS A 125 -1.43 -16.52 0.67
N PHE A 126 -0.24 -16.41 0.07
CA PHE A 126 0.18 -17.17 -1.11
C PHE A 126 0.97 -18.45 -0.78
N LYS A 127 1.10 -18.83 0.51
CA LYS A 127 1.86 -20.01 0.90
C LYS A 127 1.42 -21.28 0.16
N ASN A 128 0.11 -21.44 -0.02
CA ASN A 128 -0.50 -22.61 -0.66
C ASN A 128 -0.78 -22.41 -2.16
N TRP A 129 -0.43 -21.29 -2.75
CA TRP A 129 -0.54 -21.07 -4.18
C TRP A 129 0.65 -21.68 -4.91
N SER A 130 0.53 -22.97 -5.24
CA SER A 130 1.59 -23.77 -5.85
C SER A 130 1.42 -23.97 -7.36
N THR A 131 0.20 -23.86 -7.89
CA THR A 131 -0.09 -24.08 -9.30
C THR A 131 -1.16 -23.12 -9.80
N HIS A 132 -1.02 -22.70 -11.06
CA HIS A 132 -2.05 -21.92 -11.74
C HIS A 132 -3.30 -22.76 -12.02
N THR A 133 -4.45 -22.27 -11.64
CA THR A 133 -5.73 -23.00 -11.78
C THR A 133 -6.04 -23.40 -13.22
N LYS A 134 -5.76 -22.52 -14.19
CA LYS A 134 -6.07 -22.73 -15.62
C LYS A 134 -4.99 -23.55 -16.34
N THR A 135 -3.74 -23.16 -16.21
CA THR A 135 -2.62 -23.73 -16.98
C THR A 135 -1.96 -24.94 -16.31
N LYS A 136 -2.22 -25.15 -15.01
CA LYS A 136 -1.58 -26.20 -14.19
C LYS A 136 -0.05 -26.08 -14.09
N VAL A 137 0.50 -24.96 -14.53
CA VAL A 137 1.93 -24.64 -14.40
C VAL A 137 2.25 -24.30 -12.94
N GLU A 138 3.43 -24.67 -12.47
CA GLU A 138 3.92 -24.36 -11.14
C GLU A 138 4.09 -22.85 -10.96
N VAL A 139 3.69 -22.34 -9.79
CA VAL A 139 3.84 -20.94 -9.41
C VAL A 139 5.17 -20.73 -8.71
N THR A 140 6.01 -19.90 -9.27
CA THR A 140 7.32 -19.57 -8.71
C THR A 140 7.24 -18.53 -7.57
N LEU A 141 8.28 -18.48 -6.73
CA LEU A 141 8.40 -17.44 -5.71
C LEU A 141 8.44 -16.04 -6.33
N ALA A 142 9.08 -15.89 -7.49
CA ALA A 142 9.14 -14.61 -8.20
C ALA A 142 7.75 -14.13 -8.64
N GLU A 143 6.89 -15.03 -9.12
CA GLU A 143 5.50 -14.70 -9.47
C GLU A 143 4.68 -14.30 -8.26
N LYS A 144 4.84 -15.00 -7.11
CA LYS A 144 4.18 -14.60 -5.85
C LYS A 144 4.59 -13.20 -5.41
N SER A 145 5.90 -12.91 -5.46
CA SER A 145 6.46 -11.60 -5.09
C SER A 145 5.95 -10.49 -6.02
N GLU A 146 5.97 -10.71 -7.32
CA GLU A 146 5.47 -9.73 -8.30
C GLU A 146 3.96 -9.47 -8.11
N GLN A 147 3.16 -10.52 -7.92
CA GLN A 147 1.73 -10.38 -7.65
C GLN A 147 1.48 -9.61 -6.34
N ALA A 148 2.25 -9.90 -5.31
CA ALA A 148 2.15 -9.21 -4.02
C ALA A 148 2.49 -7.72 -4.14
N LYS A 149 3.53 -7.37 -4.91
CA LYS A 149 3.89 -5.98 -5.22
C LYS A 149 2.80 -5.25 -5.98
N GLN A 150 2.20 -5.91 -6.97
CA GLN A 150 1.10 -5.34 -7.74
C GLN A 150 -0.10 -5.04 -6.85
N ILE A 151 -0.48 -5.96 -5.97
CA ILE A 151 -1.57 -5.74 -5.00
C ILE A 151 -1.25 -4.55 -4.08
N ALA A 152 -0.03 -4.50 -3.51
CA ALA A 152 0.38 -3.40 -2.65
C ALA A 152 0.33 -2.04 -3.38
N LYS A 153 0.83 -1.98 -4.62
CA LYS A 153 0.77 -0.77 -5.45
C LYS A 153 -0.66 -0.35 -5.77
N GLN A 154 -1.54 -1.29 -6.13
CA GLN A 154 -2.93 -0.99 -6.44
C GLN A 154 -3.69 -0.47 -5.22
N LEU A 155 -3.49 -1.07 -4.04
CA LEU A 155 -4.11 -0.61 -2.80
C LEU A 155 -3.57 0.76 -2.35
N GLY A 156 -2.31 1.07 -2.66
CA GLY A 156 -1.67 2.35 -2.34
C GLY A 156 -1.87 3.45 -3.38
N ASP A 157 -2.45 3.15 -4.54
CA ASP A 157 -2.59 4.09 -5.65
C ASP A 157 -3.61 5.20 -5.33
N ASN A 158 -3.11 6.37 -4.93
CA ASN A 158 -3.94 7.53 -4.63
C ASN A 158 -4.60 8.14 -5.89
N THR A 159 -4.10 7.86 -7.08
CA THR A 159 -4.71 8.31 -8.34
C THR A 159 -5.91 7.44 -8.72
N LYS A 160 -5.87 6.16 -8.39
CA LYS A 160 -6.99 5.22 -8.57
C LYS A 160 -8.11 5.48 -7.54
N TRP A 161 -7.74 5.63 -6.28
CA TRP A 161 -8.72 5.74 -5.20
C TRP A 161 -9.20 7.16 -4.95
N LEU A 162 -8.42 8.19 -5.27
CA LEU A 162 -8.72 9.63 -5.15
C LEU A 162 -8.95 10.14 -3.72
N SER A 163 -9.10 9.26 -2.75
CA SER A 163 -9.35 9.61 -1.34
C SER A 163 -8.88 8.48 -0.44
N HIS A 164 -8.15 8.82 0.63
CA HIS A 164 -7.73 7.87 1.66
C HIS A 164 -8.92 7.19 2.39
N GLY A 165 -10.07 7.84 2.44
CA GLY A 165 -11.29 7.30 3.01
C GLY A 165 -12.17 6.51 2.05
N ARG A 166 -11.69 6.19 0.83
CA ARG A 166 -12.50 5.47 -0.15
C ARG A 166 -12.69 4.01 0.24
N CYS A 167 -13.95 3.55 0.21
CA CYS A 167 -14.28 2.16 0.46
C CYS A 167 -13.92 1.28 -0.75
N ILE A 168 -13.16 0.22 -0.49
CA ILE A 168 -12.81 -0.85 -1.41
C ILE A 168 -13.64 -2.06 -0.99
N ASP A 169 -14.79 -2.23 -1.62
CA ASP A 169 -15.72 -3.34 -1.38
C ASP A 169 -15.27 -4.62 -2.09
N ILE A 170 -15.97 -5.72 -1.83
CA ILE A 170 -15.65 -7.04 -2.38
C ILE A 170 -15.67 -7.08 -3.91
N ASN A 171 -16.48 -6.25 -4.57
CA ASN A 171 -16.55 -6.22 -6.04
C ASN A 171 -15.27 -5.60 -6.62
N LYS A 172 -14.79 -4.50 -6.01
CA LYS A 172 -13.54 -3.83 -6.42
C LYS A 172 -12.27 -4.64 -6.14
N LEU A 173 -12.34 -5.65 -5.27
CA LEU A 173 -11.23 -6.56 -5.01
C LEU A 173 -11.17 -7.71 -6.02
N ASN A 174 -12.23 -7.93 -6.80
CA ASN A 174 -12.30 -8.96 -7.83
C ASN A 174 -11.92 -8.45 -9.23
N ASP A 175 -11.82 -7.13 -9.42
CA ASP A 175 -11.37 -6.44 -10.65
C ASP A 175 -9.85 -6.23 -10.67
#